data_4db7b1b2928aa0b4861f099d4c2ee9ad
#
_entry.id   4db7b1b2928aa0b4861f099d4c2ee9ad
#
_cell.length_a   1.000
_cell.length_b   1.000
_cell.length_c   1.000
_cell.angle_alpha   90.00
_cell.angle_beta   90.00
_cell.angle_gamma   90.00
#
_symmetry.space_group_name_H-M   'P 1'
#
loop_
_entity.id
_entity.type
_entity.pdbx_description
1 polymer ?
#
loop_
_entity_poly.entity_id
_entity_poly.type
_entity_poly.pdbx_seq_one_letter_code
_entity_poly.pdbx_strand_id
1 'polypeptide(L)'
;MSDAKAWLIKLQQIDERGYSSIHSIRGVLRPAFQMAVDDDLLRKNPFEFELASVIVNDSVTREAITRKQQRDLLKFIQEDKHFSRYYDAIYILFHTGLRISEFCGLTISEIEFGEMRIKVDHQLQRTAQMQYVIEEPKTDKGIRYVPMTEAVAACFRRIIANRKTPKVEPMVEGYAGFLFLDKNDMPMVALHWEKYLEHIIQKYNKIYRIQMPKVTPHGRVIIRTS
;
A
#
# COMPACT_ATOMS: atom_id res chain seq x y z
N MET A 1 -14.80 5.32 -36.50
CA MET A 1 -14.06 5.01 -35.27
C MET A 1 -14.32 3.54 -34.98
N SER A 2 -13.31 2.75 -34.55
CA SER A 2 -13.60 1.34 -34.23
C SER A 2 -14.41 1.26 -32.93
N ASP A 3 -15.32 0.27 -32.84
CA ASP A 3 -16.18 0.10 -31.67
C ASP A 3 -15.40 -0.01 -30.35
N ALA A 4 -14.21 -0.65 -30.39
CA ALA A 4 -13.31 -0.72 -29.24
C ALA A 4 -12.84 0.67 -28.75
N LYS A 5 -12.49 1.59 -29.66
CA LYS A 5 -12.12 2.96 -29.30
C LYS A 5 -13.30 3.73 -28.72
N ALA A 6 -14.47 3.63 -29.36
CA ALA A 6 -15.69 4.29 -28.89
C ALA A 6 -16.08 3.79 -27.50
N TRP A 7 -15.94 2.48 -27.25
CA TRP A 7 -16.21 1.89 -25.95
C TRP A 7 -15.26 2.37 -24.86
N LEU A 8 -13.95 2.47 -25.14
CA LEU A 8 -12.98 3.00 -24.15
C LEU A 8 -13.23 4.48 -23.82
N ILE A 9 -13.61 5.29 -24.83
CA ILE A 9 -14.02 6.68 -24.61
C ILE A 9 -15.25 6.75 -23.70
N LYS A 10 -16.24 5.89 -23.92
CA LYS A 10 -17.43 5.79 -23.07
C LYS A 10 -17.06 5.44 -21.63
N LEU A 11 -16.16 4.46 -21.40
CA LEU A 11 -15.67 4.11 -20.07
C LEU A 11 -15.06 5.32 -19.34
N GLN A 12 -14.33 6.19 -20.06
CA GLN A 12 -13.75 7.38 -19.43
C GLN A 12 -14.78 8.50 -19.21
N GLN A 13 -15.59 8.81 -20.24
CA GLN A 13 -16.43 10.00 -20.22
C GLN A 13 -17.80 9.81 -19.56
N ILE A 14 -18.34 8.60 -19.61
CA ILE A 14 -19.67 8.28 -19.08
C ILE A 14 -19.57 7.50 -17.78
N ASP A 15 -18.72 6.46 -17.76
CA ASP A 15 -18.56 5.59 -16.58
C ASP A 15 -17.48 6.11 -15.61
N GLU A 16 -16.89 7.28 -15.88
CA GLU A 16 -15.90 7.99 -15.06
C GLU A 16 -14.69 7.11 -14.64
N ARG A 17 -14.29 6.16 -15.50
CA ARG A 17 -13.14 5.30 -15.24
C ARG A 17 -11.84 6.04 -15.53
N GLY A 18 -10.95 6.12 -14.56
CA GLY A 18 -9.62 6.72 -14.75
C GLY A 18 -8.74 5.93 -15.73
N TYR A 19 -7.78 6.60 -16.34
CA TYR A 19 -6.83 6.04 -17.31
C TYR A 19 -6.22 4.70 -16.86
N SER A 20 -5.75 4.61 -15.62
CA SER A 20 -5.12 3.39 -15.08
C SER A 20 -6.05 2.18 -15.11
N SER A 21 -7.34 2.37 -14.80
CA SER A 21 -8.36 1.30 -14.86
C SER A 21 -8.59 0.85 -16.29
N ILE A 22 -8.73 1.79 -17.21
CA ILE A 22 -8.93 1.51 -18.64
C ILE A 22 -7.69 0.84 -19.23
N HIS A 23 -6.48 1.27 -18.84
CA HIS A 23 -5.22 0.63 -19.22
C HIS A 23 -5.19 -0.85 -18.79
N SER A 24 -5.61 -1.14 -17.56
CA SER A 24 -5.68 -2.51 -17.04
C SER A 24 -6.71 -3.36 -17.80
N ILE A 25 -7.90 -2.82 -18.06
CA ILE A 25 -8.95 -3.50 -18.85
C ILE A 25 -8.42 -3.83 -20.24
N ARG A 26 -7.81 -2.85 -20.93
CA ARG A 26 -7.22 -3.08 -22.26
C ARG A 26 -6.07 -4.09 -22.19
N GLY A 27 -5.29 -4.06 -21.10
CA GLY A 27 -4.18 -5.00 -20.86
C GLY A 27 -4.64 -6.47 -20.83
N VAL A 28 -5.86 -6.73 -20.41
CA VAL A 28 -6.48 -8.08 -20.46
C VAL A 28 -7.09 -8.38 -21.82
N LEU A 29 -7.78 -7.41 -22.41
CA LEU A 29 -8.51 -7.64 -23.67
C LEU A 29 -7.56 -7.75 -24.89
N ARG A 30 -6.50 -6.93 -24.95
CA ARG A 30 -5.59 -6.93 -26.10
C ARG A 30 -4.96 -8.31 -26.37
N PRO A 31 -4.38 -9.02 -25.39
CA PRO A 31 -3.89 -10.38 -25.61
C PRO A 31 -4.97 -11.37 -26.01
N ALA A 32 -6.15 -11.30 -25.39
CA ALA A 32 -7.27 -12.21 -25.72
C ALA A 32 -7.73 -12.04 -27.20
N PHE A 33 -7.84 -10.80 -27.65
CA PHE A 33 -8.18 -10.53 -29.07
C PHE A 33 -7.01 -10.84 -30.02
N GLN A 34 -5.76 -10.80 -29.53
CA GLN A 34 -4.62 -11.24 -30.33
C GLN A 34 -4.69 -12.76 -30.58
N MET A 35 -5.01 -13.56 -29.57
CA MET A 35 -5.21 -14.99 -29.75
C MET A 35 -6.29 -15.27 -30.81
N ALA A 36 -7.39 -14.53 -30.82
CA ALA A 36 -8.41 -14.67 -31.84
C ALA A 36 -7.94 -14.31 -33.27
N VAL A 37 -6.94 -13.41 -33.39
CA VAL A 37 -6.30 -13.12 -34.67
C VAL A 37 -5.35 -14.25 -35.05
N ASP A 38 -4.59 -14.78 -34.10
CA ASP A 38 -3.64 -15.88 -34.33
C ASP A 38 -4.34 -17.18 -34.70
N ASP A 39 -5.59 -17.37 -34.21
CA ASP A 39 -6.49 -18.49 -34.54
C ASP A 39 -7.37 -18.24 -35.81
N ASP A 40 -7.05 -17.21 -36.60
CA ASP A 40 -7.80 -16.83 -37.82
C ASP A 40 -9.29 -16.50 -37.61
N LEU A 41 -9.72 -16.25 -36.34
CA LEU A 41 -11.11 -15.86 -36.03
C LEU A 41 -11.37 -14.39 -36.33
N LEU A 42 -10.31 -13.56 -36.26
CA LEU A 42 -10.36 -12.12 -36.54
C LEU A 42 -9.23 -11.72 -37.49
N ARG A 43 -9.54 -10.78 -38.40
CA ARG A 43 -8.55 -10.25 -39.34
C ARG A 43 -7.56 -9.30 -38.68
N LYS A 44 -7.97 -8.63 -37.61
CA LYS A 44 -7.17 -7.60 -36.92
C LYS A 44 -7.65 -7.46 -35.49
N ASN A 45 -6.68 -7.23 -34.59
CA ASN A 45 -6.96 -6.95 -33.17
C ASN A 45 -7.58 -5.55 -33.01
N PRO A 46 -8.84 -5.45 -32.52
CA PRO A 46 -9.52 -4.16 -32.36
C PRO A 46 -8.90 -3.25 -31.28
N PHE A 47 -8.04 -3.79 -30.41
CA PHE A 47 -7.32 -3.07 -29.37
C PHE A 47 -5.86 -2.75 -29.74
N GLU A 48 -5.46 -2.96 -30.98
CA GLU A 48 -4.12 -2.65 -31.47
C GLU A 48 -4.02 -1.18 -31.89
N PHE A 49 -3.91 -0.31 -30.89
CA PHE A 49 -3.67 1.12 -31.04
C PHE A 49 -3.01 1.67 -29.77
N GLU A 50 -2.45 2.86 -29.87
CA GLU A 50 -1.89 3.56 -28.72
C GLU A 50 -3.01 4.15 -27.87
N LEU A 51 -3.07 3.77 -26.58
CA LEU A 51 -4.16 4.16 -25.68
C LEU A 51 -4.23 5.68 -25.46
N ALA A 52 -3.07 6.33 -25.32
CA ALA A 52 -2.96 7.78 -25.14
C ALA A 52 -3.48 8.60 -26.33
N SER A 53 -3.64 7.97 -27.52
CA SER A 53 -4.25 8.61 -28.70
C SER A 53 -5.79 8.59 -28.67
N VAL A 54 -6.39 7.87 -27.73
CA VAL A 54 -7.85 7.63 -27.68
C VAL A 54 -8.50 8.23 -26.44
N ILE A 55 -7.84 8.13 -25.29
CA ILE A 55 -8.33 8.63 -24.00
C ILE A 55 -7.29 9.53 -23.34
N VAL A 56 -7.76 10.45 -22.50
CA VAL A 56 -6.89 11.38 -21.76
C VAL A 56 -6.19 10.64 -20.62
N ASN A 57 -4.87 10.84 -20.50
CA ASN A 57 -4.15 10.33 -19.35
C ASN A 57 -4.33 11.26 -18.15
N ASP A 58 -5.31 10.95 -17.31
CA ASP A 58 -5.63 11.62 -16.04
C ASP A 58 -4.92 10.99 -14.83
N SER A 59 -3.97 10.07 -15.06
CA SER A 59 -3.26 9.41 -13.97
C SER A 59 -2.40 10.41 -13.20
N VAL A 60 -2.65 10.49 -11.90
CA VAL A 60 -1.84 11.31 -11.00
C VAL A 60 -0.51 10.61 -10.75
N THR A 61 0.59 11.23 -11.18
CA THR A 61 1.93 10.75 -10.85
C THR A 61 2.14 10.90 -9.34
N ARG A 62 2.39 9.78 -8.66
CA ARG A 62 2.75 9.82 -7.24
C ARG A 62 4.16 10.33 -7.08
N GLU A 63 4.30 11.48 -6.45
CA GLU A 63 5.62 12.03 -6.14
C GLU A 63 6.23 11.31 -4.94
N ALA A 64 7.52 10.98 -5.08
CA ALA A 64 8.29 10.48 -3.95
C ALA A 64 8.62 11.64 -3.00
N ILE A 65 8.52 11.42 -1.70
CA ILE A 65 8.97 12.41 -0.74
C ILE A 65 10.50 12.43 -0.65
N THR A 66 11.05 13.61 -0.47
CA THR A 66 12.49 13.79 -0.23
C THR A 66 12.86 13.37 1.19
N ARG A 67 14.14 13.09 1.44
CA ARG A 67 14.64 12.81 2.80
C ARG A 67 14.37 13.95 3.79
N LYS A 68 14.36 15.19 3.31
CA LYS A 68 14.00 16.35 4.13
C LYS A 68 12.53 16.31 4.52
N GLN A 69 11.64 16.13 3.55
CA GLN A 69 10.20 16.03 3.80
C GLN A 69 9.87 14.87 4.73
N GLN A 70 10.53 13.72 4.59
CA GLN A 70 10.37 12.59 5.50
C GLN A 70 10.73 12.98 6.94
N ARG A 71 11.90 13.63 7.16
CA ARG A 71 12.30 14.08 8.49
C ARG A 71 11.35 15.10 9.07
N ASP A 72 10.93 16.08 8.27
CA ASP A 72 10.00 17.13 8.69
C ASP A 72 8.63 16.52 9.08
N LEU A 73 8.15 15.54 8.32
CA LEU A 73 6.89 14.83 8.62
C LEU A 73 7.00 14.00 9.90
N LEU A 74 8.08 13.24 10.06
CA LEU A 74 8.32 12.44 11.28
C LEU A 74 8.45 13.34 12.52
N LYS A 75 9.14 14.48 12.42
CA LYS A 75 9.22 15.45 13.50
C LYS A 75 7.84 16.00 13.87
N PHE A 76 7.05 16.39 12.87
CA PHE A 76 5.68 16.85 13.09
C PHE A 76 4.82 15.79 13.79
N ILE A 77 4.89 14.53 13.34
CA ILE A 77 4.15 13.42 13.96
C ILE A 77 4.56 13.25 15.42
N GLN A 78 5.84 13.32 15.73
CA GLN A 78 6.37 13.14 17.06
C GLN A 78 5.93 14.24 18.02
N GLU A 79 5.86 15.50 17.56
CA GLU A 79 5.50 16.68 18.35
C GLU A 79 3.98 16.86 18.50
N ASP A 80 3.16 16.23 17.63
CA ASP A 80 1.72 16.39 17.66
C ASP A 80 1.07 15.50 18.73
N LYS A 81 0.29 16.09 19.64
CA LYS A 81 -0.39 15.39 20.75
C LYS A 81 -1.29 14.23 20.32
N HIS A 82 -1.89 14.33 19.13
CA HIS A 82 -2.80 13.30 18.62
C HIS A 82 -2.08 12.24 17.80
N PHE A 83 -1.09 12.64 16.97
CA PHE A 83 -0.45 11.76 16.01
C PHE A 83 0.81 11.08 16.54
N SER A 84 1.37 11.54 17.68
CA SER A 84 2.60 10.95 18.28
C SER A 84 2.47 9.43 18.53
N ARG A 85 1.27 8.95 18.83
CA ARG A 85 0.99 7.51 18.99
C ARG A 85 1.21 6.68 17.73
N TYR A 86 1.26 7.30 16.55
CA TYR A 86 1.51 6.61 15.27
C TYR A 86 2.97 6.72 14.83
N TYR A 87 3.79 7.47 15.57
CA TYR A 87 5.17 7.76 15.19
C TYR A 87 5.98 6.50 14.93
N ASP A 88 5.99 5.56 15.87
CA ASP A 88 6.79 4.34 15.77
C ASP A 88 6.39 3.49 14.55
N ALA A 89 5.11 3.35 14.30
CA ALA A 89 4.58 2.60 13.16
C ALA A 89 4.97 3.24 11.82
N ILE A 90 4.81 4.56 11.70
CA ILE A 90 5.16 5.30 10.49
C ILE A 90 6.68 5.33 10.29
N TYR A 91 7.45 5.43 11.37
CA TYR A 91 8.91 5.34 11.33
C TYR A 91 9.37 4.00 10.75
N ILE A 92 8.79 2.88 11.23
CA ILE A 92 9.08 1.54 10.72
C ILE A 92 8.76 1.46 9.22
N LEU A 93 7.57 1.88 8.79
CA LEU A 93 7.18 1.86 7.38
C LEU A 93 8.17 2.62 6.48
N PHE A 94 8.65 3.78 6.93
CA PHE A 94 9.59 4.60 6.15
C PHE A 94 11.00 4.00 6.08
N HIS A 95 11.41 3.19 7.07
CA HIS A 95 12.79 2.72 7.17
C HIS A 95 12.97 1.24 6.82
N THR A 96 11.89 0.47 6.63
CA THR A 96 11.95 -0.95 6.30
C THR A 96 11.55 -1.27 4.88
N GLY A 97 10.77 -0.40 4.23
CA GLY A 97 10.22 -0.65 2.90
C GLY A 97 9.23 -1.82 2.84
N LEU A 98 8.65 -2.21 3.97
CA LEU A 98 7.56 -3.18 4.02
C LEU A 98 6.37 -2.69 3.20
N ARG A 99 5.70 -3.61 2.49
CA ARG A 99 4.39 -3.30 1.92
C ARG A 99 3.39 -3.12 3.05
N ILE A 100 2.43 -2.24 2.87
CA ILE A 100 1.47 -1.95 3.95
C ILE A 100 0.69 -3.19 4.39
N SER A 101 0.36 -4.10 3.49
CA SER A 101 -0.33 -5.35 3.83
C SER A 101 0.58 -6.32 4.61
N GLU A 102 1.88 -6.38 4.29
CA GLU A 102 2.89 -7.12 5.06
C GLU A 102 3.03 -6.53 6.47
N PHE A 103 3.15 -5.20 6.55
CA PHE A 103 3.23 -4.49 7.82
C PHE A 103 1.99 -4.71 8.71
N CYS A 104 0.80 -4.73 8.14
CA CYS A 104 -0.44 -5.04 8.86
C CYS A 104 -0.49 -6.50 9.35
N GLY A 105 0.13 -7.41 8.60
CA GLY A 105 0.21 -8.83 8.93
C GLY A 105 1.21 -9.16 10.04
N LEU A 106 2.18 -8.25 10.33
CA LEU A 106 3.21 -8.55 11.31
C LEU A 106 2.63 -8.92 12.68
N THR A 107 3.09 -10.04 13.18
CA THR A 107 2.88 -10.49 14.57
C THR A 107 4.15 -10.32 15.39
N ILE A 108 4.07 -10.51 16.69
CA ILE A 108 5.21 -10.41 17.59
C ILE A 108 6.30 -11.46 17.23
N SER A 109 5.89 -12.62 16.72
CA SER A 109 6.80 -13.74 16.41
C SER A 109 7.72 -13.47 15.22
N GLU A 110 7.35 -12.59 14.29
CA GLU A 110 8.18 -12.25 13.14
C GLU A 110 9.27 -11.21 13.44
N ILE A 111 9.29 -10.64 14.65
CA ILE A 111 10.29 -9.64 15.04
C ILE A 111 11.44 -10.32 15.75
N GLU A 112 12.47 -10.68 15.00
CA GLU A 112 13.66 -11.39 15.50
C GLU A 112 14.70 -10.39 16.03
N PHE A 113 14.55 -9.95 17.28
CA PHE A 113 15.44 -8.96 17.90
C PHE A 113 16.90 -9.44 18.02
N GLY A 114 17.12 -10.74 18.25
CA GLY A 114 18.48 -11.31 18.33
C GLY A 114 19.23 -11.20 17.02
N GLU A 115 18.53 -11.41 15.91
CA GLU A 115 19.07 -11.38 14.55
C GLU A 115 18.92 -10.00 13.89
N MET A 116 18.31 -9.04 14.58
CA MET A 116 18.03 -7.69 14.07
C MET A 116 17.34 -7.71 12.71
N ARG A 117 16.29 -8.54 12.57
CA ARG A 117 15.55 -8.68 11.30
C ARG A 117 14.06 -8.92 11.53
N ILE A 118 13.28 -8.67 10.49
CA ILE A 118 11.85 -8.91 10.40
C ILE A 118 11.64 -10.04 9.40
N LYS A 119 10.97 -11.11 9.81
CA LYS A 119 10.51 -12.15 8.89
C LYS A 119 9.25 -11.66 8.15
N VAL A 120 9.24 -11.77 6.83
CA VAL A 120 8.09 -11.40 5.99
C VAL A 120 7.72 -12.63 5.19
N ASP A 121 6.70 -13.34 5.62
CA ASP A 121 6.22 -14.58 5.00
C ASP A 121 4.72 -14.55 4.68
N HIS A 122 4.03 -13.48 5.05
CA HIS A 122 2.61 -13.31 4.76
C HIS A 122 2.22 -11.84 4.73
N GLN A 123 0.99 -11.58 4.31
CA GLN A 123 0.37 -10.27 4.34
C GLN A 123 -1.09 -10.39 4.81
N LEU A 124 -1.56 -9.39 5.54
CA LEU A 124 -2.94 -9.31 5.98
C LEU A 124 -3.75 -8.44 5.02
N GLN A 125 -4.87 -8.96 4.57
CA GLN A 125 -5.81 -8.23 3.75
C GLN A 125 -7.23 -8.31 4.32
N ARG A 126 -8.11 -7.51 3.75
CA ARG A 126 -9.54 -7.55 4.04
C ARG A 126 -10.30 -7.60 2.72
N THR A 127 -11.13 -8.61 2.57
CA THR A 127 -11.94 -8.81 1.35
C THR A 127 -13.03 -7.74 1.22
N ALA A 128 -13.66 -7.66 0.05
CA ALA A 128 -14.84 -6.80 -0.16
C ALA A 128 -16.01 -7.16 0.78
N GLN A 129 -16.09 -8.43 1.21
CA GLN A 129 -17.06 -8.93 2.20
C GLN A 129 -16.63 -8.65 3.65
N MET A 130 -15.59 -7.84 3.84
CA MET A 130 -15.08 -7.44 5.15
C MET A 130 -14.44 -8.57 5.98
N GLN A 131 -14.08 -9.68 5.35
CA GLN A 131 -13.39 -10.79 5.98
C GLN A 131 -11.88 -10.54 6.01
N TYR A 132 -11.24 -10.89 7.11
CA TYR A 132 -9.78 -10.89 7.23
C TYR A 132 -9.23 -12.15 6.60
N VAL A 133 -8.19 -12.01 5.78
CA VAL A 133 -7.49 -13.12 5.13
C VAL A 133 -5.98 -12.91 5.21
N ILE A 134 -5.26 -13.99 5.36
CA ILE A 134 -3.82 -14.02 5.22
C ILE A 134 -3.49 -14.50 3.81
N GLU A 135 -2.67 -13.74 3.11
CA GLU A 135 -2.13 -14.16 1.82
C GLU A 135 -0.65 -14.48 1.98
N GLU A 136 -0.30 -15.71 1.71
CA GLU A 136 1.10 -16.15 1.64
C GLU A 136 1.71 -15.79 0.28
N PRO A 137 3.02 -15.61 0.20
CA PRO A 137 3.70 -15.40 -1.06
C PRO A 137 3.48 -16.58 -2.01
N LYS A 138 3.20 -16.30 -3.28
CA LYS A 138 2.96 -17.33 -4.31
C LYS A 138 4.17 -18.25 -4.57
N THR A 139 5.34 -17.90 -4.07
CA THR A 139 6.59 -18.67 -4.22
C THR A 139 7.42 -18.53 -2.95
N ASP A 140 8.26 -19.53 -2.67
CA ASP A 140 9.20 -19.52 -1.52
C ASP A 140 10.13 -18.29 -1.53
N LYS A 141 10.45 -17.77 -2.71
CA LYS A 141 11.24 -16.52 -2.87
C LYS A 141 10.51 -15.26 -2.35
N GLY A 142 9.21 -15.36 -2.10
CA GLY A 142 8.43 -14.28 -1.48
C GLY A 142 8.68 -14.17 0.04
N ILE A 143 9.13 -15.26 0.67
CA ILE A 143 9.57 -15.25 2.07
C ILE A 143 10.93 -14.57 2.12
N ARG A 144 11.02 -13.53 2.92
CA ARG A 144 12.25 -12.76 3.04
C ARG A 144 12.45 -12.20 4.44
N TYR A 145 13.70 -11.87 4.74
CA TYR A 145 14.07 -11.15 5.94
C TYR A 145 14.44 -9.71 5.62
N VAL A 146 13.89 -8.78 6.36
CA VAL A 146 14.18 -7.34 6.26
C VAL A 146 15.06 -6.97 7.45
N PRO A 147 16.30 -6.50 7.24
CA PRO A 147 17.18 -6.10 8.35
C PRO A 147 16.61 -4.86 9.08
N MET A 148 16.80 -4.83 10.40
CA MET A 148 16.41 -3.70 11.24
C MET A 148 17.64 -2.91 11.69
N THR A 149 17.51 -1.58 11.69
CA THR A 149 18.41 -0.73 12.48
C THR A 149 17.99 -0.74 13.95
N GLU A 150 18.89 -0.36 14.88
CA GLU A 150 18.53 -0.26 16.29
C GLU A 150 17.38 0.71 16.55
N ALA A 151 17.28 1.79 15.76
CA ALA A 151 16.16 2.72 15.85
C ALA A 151 14.81 2.07 15.48
N VAL A 152 14.78 1.22 14.45
CA VAL A 152 13.59 0.44 14.07
C VAL A 152 13.26 -0.59 15.15
N ALA A 153 14.27 -1.30 15.67
CA ALA A 153 14.08 -2.27 16.76
C ALA A 153 13.53 -1.61 18.02
N ALA A 154 14.02 -0.39 18.36
CA ALA A 154 13.49 0.39 19.48
C ALA A 154 12.01 0.78 19.28
N CYS A 155 11.60 1.11 18.04
CA CYS A 155 10.19 1.35 17.71
C CYS A 155 9.33 0.10 17.96
N PHE A 156 9.77 -1.07 17.50
CA PHE A 156 9.06 -2.33 17.76
C PHE A 156 8.97 -2.65 19.25
N ARG A 157 10.06 -2.47 20.02
CA ARG A 157 10.03 -2.70 21.48
C ARG A 157 8.98 -1.81 22.16
N ARG A 158 8.88 -0.52 21.78
CA ARG A 158 7.85 0.39 22.31
C ARG A 158 6.44 -0.03 21.90
N ILE A 159 6.23 -0.41 20.65
CA ILE A 159 4.93 -0.91 20.17
C ILE A 159 4.51 -2.13 20.98
N ILE A 160 5.38 -3.12 21.13
CA ILE A 160 5.09 -4.37 21.86
C ILE A 160 4.84 -4.07 23.34
N ALA A 161 5.67 -3.24 23.98
CA ALA A 161 5.50 -2.86 25.39
C ALA A 161 4.19 -2.11 25.67
N ASN A 162 3.72 -1.31 24.70
CA ASN A 162 2.49 -0.53 24.82
C ASN A 162 1.27 -1.20 24.17
N ARG A 163 1.45 -2.41 23.63
CA ARG A 163 0.36 -3.16 23.00
C ARG A 163 -0.70 -3.51 24.05
N LYS A 164 -1.94 -3.09 23.79
CA LYS A 164 -3.06 -3.51 24.64
C LYS A 164 -3.25 -5.01 24.52
N THR A 165 -3.37 -5.68 25.65
CA THR A 165 -3.77 -7.09 25.68
C THR A 165 -5.27 -7.16 25.46
N PRO A 166 -5.76 -7.73 24.35
CA PRO A 166 -7.18 -7.88 24.10
C PRO A 166 -7.78 -8.93 25.05
N LYS A 167 -9.09 -8.87 25.28
CA LYS A 167 -9.79 -9.88 26.11
C LYS A 167 -9.66 -11.28 25.50
N VAL A 168 -9.73 -11.36 24.17
CA VAL A 168 -9.49 -12.56 23.38
C VAL A 168 -8.53 -12.16 22.27
N GLU A 169 -7.40 -12.85 22.18
CA GLU A 169 -6.41 -12.59 21.14
C GLU A 169 -7.01 -12.91 19.77
N PRO A 170 -7.08 -11.93 18.85
CA PRO A 170 -7.61 -12.18 17.51
C PRO A 170 -6.69 -13.17 16.75
N MET A 171 -7.33 -14.16 16.13
CA MET A 171 -6.65 -15.12 15.27
C MET A 171 -7.23 -15.03 13.86
N VAL A 172 -6.37 -14.94 12.86
CA VAL A 172 -6.73 -14.96 11.44
C VAL A 172 -5.93 -16.08 10.77
N GLU A 173 -6.61 -17.12 10.31
CA GLU A 173 -6.02 -18.27 9.59
C GLU A 173 -4.76 -18.84 10.28
N GLY A 174 -4.81 -18.97 11.63
CA GLY A 174 -3.72 -19.52 12.44
C GLY A 174 -2.69 -18.49 12.94
N TYR A 175 -2.72 -17.27 12.47
CA TYR A 175 -1.85 -16.17 12.94
C TYR A 175 -2.50 -15.42 14.09
N ALA A 176 -1.74 -15.16 15.14
CA ALA A 176 -2.15 -14.41 16.32
C ALA A 176 -0.99 -13.52 16.82
N GLY A 177 -1.27 -12.60 17.73
CA GLY A 177 -0.26 -11.68 18.24
C GLY A 177 0.07 -10.53 17.29
N PHE A 178 -0.89 -10.10 16.47
CA PHE A 178 -0.75 -8.95 15.56
C PHE A 178 -0.31 -7.70 16.32
N LEU A 179 0.65 -6.98 15.78
CA LEU A 179 1.23 -5.80 16.46
C LEU A 179 0.24 -4.64 16.61
N PHE A 180 -0.67 -4.48 15.67
CA PHE A 180 -1.59 -3.34 15.61
C PHE A 180 -3.04 -3.81 15.63
N LEU A 181 -3.75 -3.43 16.69
CA LEU A 181 -5.17 -3.72 16.85
C LEU A 181 -5.99 -2.43 16.79
N ASP A 182 -7.19 -2.53 16.25
CA ASP A 182 -8.16 -1.44 16.23
C ASP A 182 -8.93 -1.34 17.58
N LYS A 183 -9.93 -0.46 17.64
CA LYS A 183 -10.75 -0.26 18.83
C LYS A 183 -11.63 -1.47 19.20
N ASN A 184 -11.81 -2.42 18.28
CA ASN A 184 -12.61 -3.63 18.45
C ASN A 184 -11.70 -4.86 18.67
N ASP A 185 -10.43 -4.64 19.00
CA ASP A 185 -9.40 -5.67 19.17
C ASP A 185 -9.14 -6.52 17.91
N MET A 186 -9.50 -6.01 16.72
CA MET A 186 -9.21 -6.66 15.44
C MET A 186 -7.94 -6.10 14.79
N PRO A 187 -7.21 -6.91 14.01
CA PRO A 187 -6.00 -6.43 13.34
C PRO A 187 -6.27 -5.24 12.41
N MET A 188 -5.42 -4.23 12.49
CA MET A 188 -5.50 -3.07 11.61
C MET A 188 -5.07 -3.43 10.20
N VAL A 189 -5.86 -3.03 9.19
CA VAL A 189 -5.57 -3.23 7.77
C VAL A 189 -5.07 -1.94 7.11
N ALA A 190 -4.59 -2.05 5.88
CA ALA A 190 -4.01 -0.95 5.09
C ALA A 190 -4.85 0.35 5.12
N LEU A 191 -6.18 0.23 5.01
CA LEU A 191 -7.09 1.37 5.01
C LEU A 191 -6.99 2.25 6.28
N HIS A 192 -6.68 1.67 7.45
CA HIS A 192 -6.49 2.44 8.68
C HIS A 192 -5.27 3.35 8.56
N TRP A 193 -4.14 2.81 8.08
CA TRP A 193 -2.89 3.54 7.91
C TRP A 193 -2.96 4.60 6.80
N GLU A 194 -3.69 4.30 5.71
CA GLU A 194 -3.96 5.28 4.65
C GLU A 194 -4.70 6.50 5.20
N LYS A 195 -5.77 6.28 5.95
CA LYS A 195 -6.54 7.36 6.57
C LYS A 195 -5.71 8.15 7.60
N TYR A 196 -4.90 7.48 8.41
CA TYR A 196 -4.04 8.18 9.38
C TYR A 196 -3.01 9.05 8.67
N LEU A 197 -2.31 8.53 7.67
CA LEU A 197 -1.36 9.33 6.89
C LEU A 197 -2.05 10.49 6.16
N GLU A 198 -3.23 10.27 5.60
CA GLU A 198 -4.01 11.33 4.98
C GLU A 198 -4.33 12.46 5.98
N HIS A 199 -4.84 12.15 7.16
CA HIS A 199 -5.15 13.13 8.19
C HIS A 199 -3.90 13.85 8.71
N ILE A 200 -2.79 13.13 8.87
CA ILE A 200 -1.50 13.71 9.25
C ILE A 200 -1.04 14.74 8.22
N ILE A 201 -1.05 14.36 6.94
CA ILE A 201 -0.64 15.24 5.84
C ILE A 201 -1.56 16.44 5.70
N GLN A 202 -2.87 16.24 5.81
CA GLN A 202 -3.84 17.34 5.78
C GLN A 202 -3.59 18.35 6.91
N LYS A 203 -3.31 17.87 8.13
CA LYS A 203 -2.99 18.76 9.26
C LYS A 203 -1.65 19.45 9.06
N TYR A 204 -0.62 18.73 8.62
CA TYR A 204 0.68 19.29 8.28
C TYR A 204 0.54 20.44 7.28
N ASN A 205 -0.17 20.18 6.17
CA ASN A 205 -0.36 21.15 5.09
C ASN A 205 -1.21 22.37 5.49
N LYS A 206 -2.03 22.27 6.54
CA LYS A 206 -2.73 23.43 7.12
C LYS A 206 -1.81 24.34 7.95
N ILE A 207 -0.76 23.78 8.53
CA ILE A 207 0.14 24.49 9.45
C ILE A 207 1.35 25.07 8.72
N TYR A 208 1.92 24.30 7.78
CA TYR A 208 3.16 24.65 7.11
C TYR A 208 2.96 25.18 5.70
N ARG A 209 3.74 26.19 5.31
CA ARG A 209 3.71 26.75 3.94
C ARG A 209 4.18 25.76 2.88
N ILE A 210 5.21 24.95 3.21
CA ILE A 210 5.73 23.93 2.30
C ILE A 210 4.81 22.73 2.39
N GLN A 211 4.07 22.49 1.30
CA GLN A 211 3.09 21.42 1.24
C GLN A 211 3.77 20.06 1.11
N MET A 212 3.29 19.10 1.87
CA MET A 212 3.65 17.70 1.74
C MET A 212 2.83 17.07 0.61
N PRO A 213 3.44 16.36 -0.35
CA PRO A 213 2.69 15.64 -1.37
C PRO A 213 1.85 14.52 -0.74
N LYS A 214 0.88 14.00 -1.49
CA LYS A 214 0.09 12.85 -1.04
C LYS A 214 1.01 11.63 -0.87
N VAL A 215 1.27 11.26 0.37
CA VAL A 215 2.01 10.04 0.72
C VAL A 215 1.01 8.92 0.96
N THR A 216 1.20 7.80 0.30
CA THR A 216 0.41 6.60 0.54
C THR A 216 1.33 5.50 1.05
N PRO A 217 0.86 4.63 1.97
CA PRO A 217 1.65 3.50 2.43
C PRO A 217 1.81 2.41 1.35
N HIS A 218 1.06 2.52 0.25
CA HIS A 218 1.16 1.67 -0.93
C HIS A 218 2.30 2.15 -1.84
N GLY A 219 3.33 1.43 -1.86
CA GLY A 219 4.48 1.68 -2.70
C GLY A 219 5.66 2.13 -1.85
N ARG A 220 6.82 1.74 -2.29
CA ARG A 220 8.09 2.22 -1.77
C ARG A 220 7.94 3.71 -1.53
N VAL A 221 8.11 4.16 -0.29
CA VAL A 221 8.47 5.54 -0.05
C VAL A 221 9.78 5.72 -0.79
N ILE A 222 9.67 6.09 -2.08
CA ILE A 222 10.83 6.26 -2.94
C ILE A 222 11.48 7.52 -2.44
N ILE A 223 12.47 7.35 -1.58
CA ILE A 223 13.35 8.45 -1.18
C ILE A 223 14.19 8.75 -2.42
N ARG A 224 13.90 9.85 -3.09
CA ARG A 224 14.82 10.38 -4.11
C ARG A 224 16.15 10.65 -3.41
N THR A 225 17.16 9.86 -3.75
CA THR A 225 18.56 10.24 -3.53
C THR A 225 18.87 11.33 -4.54
N SER A 226 18.98 12.56 -4.07
CA SER A 226 19.62 13.67 -4.80
C SER A 226 21.08 13.38 -4.95
#